data_71c7402e878c90ffe95b5aa185cee851
#
_entry.id   71c7402e878c90ffe95b5aa185cee851
#
_cell.length_a   1.000
_cell.length_b   1.000
_cell.length_c   1.000
_cell.angle_alpha   90.00
_cell.angle_beta   90.00
_cell.angle_gamma   90.00
#
_symmetry.space_group_name_H-M   'P 1'
#
loop_
_entity.id
_entity.type
_entity.pdbx_description
1 polymer ?
#
loop_
_entity_poly.entity_id
_entity_poly.type
_entity_poly.pdbx_seq_one_letter_code
_entity_poly.pdbx_strand_id
1 'polypeptide(L)'
;MRKLFTMALVAIALTVNAQEKSTKWYDNLKFSGYGMLQYQAEDKEGAEHNEFNLRLARFILDGKIGDFDWRAQIQGTNAKGPGEPTVQLVDLYTEWRKHPEFKVRVGQFKRAFTFENPTHPITQGWDSYAMVINNLSGFGDRTGEKSSGGRDIGLQVQGDLLPNADGRRLLHYQVGVYNGEGINQKDKDNRKDIIGGVWVMPIEGVRIGAFGWTGTRAGIGEKNRYALSAEYDKNEYTFRAEYLHSQGMGSDPTLGDKADGWYAFGIVPVVKSKLHAKARYQTYRKAKDWSTSKTMYEVGVNYYFTKSLQLNLEYARVNDRSIANPDKHNYNFVDAELDFRF
;
A
#
# COMPACT_ATOMS: atom_id res chain seq x y z
N MET A 1 -26.83 -1.33 20.98
CA MET A 1 -25.85 -1.57 19.90
C MET A 1 -25.23 -2.99 19.87
N ARG A 2 -25.06 -3.68 21.00
CA ARG A 2 -24.53 -5.06 21.04
C ARG A 2 -25.41 -6.13 20.33
N LYS A 3 -26.71 -5.94 20.25
CA LYS A 3 -27.65 -6.95 19.67
C LYS A 3 -27.79 -6.88 18.14
N LEU A 4 -27.41 -5.78 17.48
CA LEU A 4 -27.47 -5.67 16.00
C LEU A 4 -26.30 -6.34 15.30
N PHE A 5 -25.13 -6.40 15.92
CA PHE A 5 -23.94 -7.05 15.33
C PHE A 5 -24.04 -8.58 15.28
N THR A 6 -24.75 -9.17 16.24
CA THR A 6 -24.95 -10.62 16.31
C THR A 6 -25.92 -11.13 15.24
N MET A 7 -26.89 -10.31 14.82
CA MET A 7 -27.86 -10.69 13.78
C MET A 7 -27.28 -10.66 12.36
N ALA A 8 -26.31 -9.80 12.06
CA ALA A 8 -25.69 -9.74 10.74
C ALA A 8 -24.80 -10.95 10.45
N LEU A 9 -24.14 -11.51 11.45
CA LEU A 9 -23.30 -12.72 11.32
C LEU A 9 -24.12 -14.01 11.15
N VAL A 10 -25.32 -14.08 11.73
CA VAL A 10 -26.22 -15.25 11.63
C VAL A 10 -26.93 -15.32 10.28
N ALA A 11 -27.20 -14.18 9.63
CA ALA A 11 -27.85 -14.15 8.32
C ALA A 11 -26.95 -14.66 7.17
N ILE A 12 -25.63 -14.61 7.32
CA ILE A 12 -24.67 -15.12 6.32
C ILE A 12 -24.53 -16.66 6.40
N ALA A 13 -24.84 -17.26 7.53
CA ALA A 13 -24.69 -18.71 7.74
C ALA A 13 -25.81 -19.59 7.13
N LEU A 14 -26.88 -19.00 6.62
CA LEU A 14 -28.11 -19.76 6.24
C LEU A 14 -28.30 -20.02 4.74
N THR A 15 -27.32 -19.69 3.86
CA THR A 15 -27.46 -19.90 2.40
C THR A 15 -26.44 -20.85 1.77
N VAL A 16 -25.76 -21.67 2.54
CA VAL A 16 -24.81 -22.65 1.99
C VAL A 16 -25.50 -24.01 1.86
N ASN A 17 -26.35 -24.16 0.87
CA ASN A 17 -26.74 -25.46 0.32
C ASN A 17 -26.63 -25.40 -1.21
N ALA A 18 -25.38 -25.37 -1.71
CA ALA A 18 -25.10 -25.70 -3.10
C ALA A 18 -24.42 -27.08 -3.12
N GLN A 19 -25.03 -28.02 -3.80
CA GLN A 19 -24.51 -29.36 -4.05
C GLN A 19 -23.24 -29.23 -4.86
N GLU A 20 -22.06 -29.24 -4.19
CA GLU A 20 -20.75 -29.17 -4.82
C GLU A 20 -20.48 -30.48 -5.56
N LYS A 21 -20.18 -30.40 -6.88
CA LYS A 21 -19.39 -31.44 -7.55
C LYS A 21 -18.08 -31.57 -6.75
N SER A 22 -17.70 -32.79 -6.38
CA SER A 22 -16.50 -33.06 -5.59
C SER A 22 -15.23 -32.71 -6.39
N THR A 23 -14.93 -31.43 -6.49
CA THR A 23 -13.59 -30.92 -6.84
C THR A 23 -12.71 -31.15 -5.62
N LYS A 24 -11.54 -31.72 -5.84
CA LYS A 24 -10.58 -31.89 -4.76
C LYS A 24 -10.26 -30.50 -4.21
N TRP A 25 -10.22 -30.35 -2.88
CA TRP A 25 -10.04 -29.05 -2.18
C TRP A 25 -8.82 -28.27 -2.69
N TYR A 26 -7.80 -28.94 -3.24
CA TYR A 26 -6.59 -28.31 -3.76
C TYR A 26 -6.69 -27.85 -5.22
N ASP A 27 -7.73 -28.23 -5.97
CA ASP A 27 -7.90 -27.82 -7.37
C ASP A 27 -8.13 -26.30 -7.52
N ASN A 28 -8.55 -25.65 -6.44
CA ASN A 28 -8.79 -24.19 -6.36
C ASN A 28 -7.66 -23.43 -5.67
N LEU A 29 -6.51 -24.09 -5.37
CA LEU A 29 -5.36 -23.46 -4.76
C LEU A 29 -4.40 -22.92 -5.80
N LYS A 30 -3.95 -21.70 -5.62
CA LYS A 30 -2.88 -21.06 -6.38
C LYS A 30 -1.75 -20.65 -5.46
N PHE A 31 -0.61 -21.31 -5.57
CA PHE A 31 0.62 -20.88 -4.94
C PHE A 31 1.38 -19.94 -5.87
N SER A 32 1.91 -18.84 -5.33
CA SER A 32 2.75 -17.90 -6.05
C SER A 32 3.67 -17.16 -5.08
N GLY A 33 4.66 -16.48 -5.62
CA GLY A 33 5.55 -15.71 -4.77
C GLY A 33 6.49 -14.82 -5.56
N TYR A 34 7.32 -14.08 -4.83
CA TYR A 34 8.37 -13.27 -5.41
C TYR A 34 9.45 -12.94 -4.40
N GLY A 35 10.64 -12.67 -4.90
CA GLY A 35 11.77 -12.15 -4.14
C GLY A 35 12.28 -10.85 -4.77
N MET A 36 12.78 -9.96 -3.91
CA MET A 36 13.35 -8.65 -4.26
C MET A 36 14.70 -8.54 -3.57
N LEU A 37 15.77 -8.56 -4.37
CA LEU A 37 17.16 -8.46 -3.94
C LEU A 37 17.65 -7.06 -4.29
N GLN A 38 18.19 -6.33 -3.33
CA GLN A 38 18.44 -4.92 -3.46
C GLN A 38 19.88 -4.58 -3.07
N TYR A 39 20.48 -3.64 -3.79
CA TYR A 39 21.67 -2.92 -3.37
C TYR A 39 21.32 -1.45 -3.29
N GLN A 40 21.61 -0.83 -2.15
CA GLN A 40 21.39 0.59 -1.91
C GLN A 40 22.69 1.28 -1.51
N ALA A 41 22.85 2.52 -1.94
CA ALA A 41 23.93 3.40 -1.49
C ALA A 41 23.41 4.82 -1.29
N GLU A 42 23.81 5.45 -0.19
CA GLU A 42 23.47 6.81 0.18
C GLU A 42 24.73 7.55 0.66
N ASP A 43 24.95 8.77 0.17
CA ASP A 43 26.08 9.64 0.56
C ASP A 43 25.67 10.72 1.58
N LYS A 44 24.61 10.48 2.35
CA LYS A 44 24.14 11.38 3.42
C LYS A 44 25.19 11.50 4.50
N GLU A 45 25.76 12.69 4.68
CA GLU A 45 26.86 12.94 5.64
C GLU A 45 26.48 12.51 7.07
N GLY A 46 27.30 11.64 7.65
CA GLY A 46 27.12 11.08 8.99
C GLY A 46 26.11 9.91 9.05
N ALA A 47 25.62 9.47 7.90
CA ALA A 47 24.79 8.29 7.73
C ALA A 47 25.04 7.62 6.36
N GLU A 48 26.27 7.77 5.84
CA GLU A 48 26.69 7.13 4.60
C GLU A 48 26.58 5.61 4.76
N HIS A 49 25.96 4.97 3.79
CA HIS A 49 25.89 3.52 3.77
C HIS A 49 25.87 2.97 2.35
N ASN A 50 26.31 1.74 2.22
CA ASN A 50 26.07 0.91 1.06
C ASN A 50 25.84 -0.52 1.53
N GLU A 51 24.81 -1.17 1.05
CA GLU A 51 24.47 -2.51 1.52
C GLU A 51 23.68 -3.33 0.51
N PHE A 52 23.83 -4.66 0.61
CA PHE A 52 22.94 -5.60 -0.04
C PHE A 52 21.82 -5.99 0.91
N ASN A 53 20.59 -5.95 0.42
CA ASN A 53 19.38 -6.21 1.18
C ASN A 53 18.54 -7.34 0.58
N LEU A 54 17.94 -8.16 1.45
CA LEU A 54 16.75 -8.92 1.13
C LEU A 54 15.55 -8.02 1.41
N ARG A 55 15.12 -7.22 0.43
CA ARG A 55 14.02 -6.29 0.62
C ARG A 55 12.73 -7.02 1.00
N LEU A 56 12.33 -7.98 0.19
CA LEU A 56 11.15 -8.80 0.43
C LEU A 56 11.31 -10.20 -0.17
N ALA A 57 10.83 -11.21 0.56
CA ALA A 57 10.48 -12.51 0.01
C ALA A 57 9.03 -12.80 0.41
N ARG A 58 8.14 -13.00 -0.55
CA ARG A 58 6.72 -13.26 -0.28
C ARG A 58 6.27 -14.58 -0.85
N PHE A 59 5.48 -15.30 -0.05
CA PHE A 59 4.81 -16.53 -0.43
C PHE A 59 3.31 -16.32 -0.24
N ILE A 60 2.55 -16.60 -1.28
CA ILE A 60 1.13 -16.28 -1.39
C ILE A 60 0.38 -17.57 -1.72
N LEU A 61 -0.63 -17.87 -0.93
CA LEU A 61 -1.58 -18.93 -1.17
C LEU A 61 -2.96 -18.31 -1.34
N ASP A 62 -3.51 -18.43 -2.53
CA ASP A 62 -4.87 -18.02 -2.87
C ASP A 62 -5.77 -19.25 -3.02
N GLY A 63 -7.01 -19.13 -2.62
CA GLY A 63 -7.99 -20.19 -2.78
C GLY A 63 -9.41 -19.67 -2.92
N LYS A 64 -10.32 -20.59 -3.26
CA LYS A 64 -11.72 -20.28 -3.46
C LYS A 64 -12.62 -21.35 -2.82
N ILE A 65 -13.68 -20.90 -2.12
CA ILE A 65 -14.69 -21.76 -1.52
C ILE A 65 -16.05 -21.14 -1.85
N GLY A 66 -16.79 -21.74 -2.82
CA GLY A 66 -18.03 -21.18 -3.31
C GLY A 66 -17.89 -19.75 -3.81
N ASP A 67 -18.65 -18.82 -3.26
CA ASP A 67 -18.59 -17.38 -3.59
C ASP A 67 -17.51 -16.61 -2.81
N PHE A 68 -16.69 -17.30 -2.01
CA PHE A 68 -15.64 -16.71 -1.20
C PHE A 68 -14.27 -16.97 -1.80
N ASP A 69 -13.49 -15.90 -2.01
CA ASP A 69 -12.04 -15.99 -2.21
C ASP A 69 -11.34 -15.79 -0.86
N TRP A 70 -10.19 -16.42 -0.68
CA TRP A 70 -9.34 -16.21 0.48
C TRP A 70 -7.87 -16.12 0.09
N ARG A 71 -7.11 -15.42 0.91
CA ARG A 71 -5.66 -15.29 0.76
C ARG A 71 -4.97 -15.47 2.09
N ALA A 72 -3.88 -16.23 2.08
CA ALA A 72 -2.85 -16.25 3.11
C ALA A 72 -1.52 -15.81 2.50
N GLN A 73 -0.83 -14.85 3.13
CA GLN A 73 0.45 -14.36 2.64
C GLN A 73 1.43 -14.16 3.80
N ILE A 74 2.63 -14.71 3.65
CA ILE A 74 3.75 -14.48 4.54
C ILE A 74 4.84 -13.68 3.84
N GLN A 75 5.61 -12.93 4.61
CA GLN A 75 6.72 -12.10 4.13
C GLN A 75 7.96 -12.37 4.96
N GLY A 76 9.08 -12.59 4.28
CA GLY A 76 10.42 -12.52 4.83
C GLY A 76 11.12 -11.21 4.42
N THR A 77 12.03 -10.71 5.24
CA THR A 77 12.88 -9.55 4.97
C THR A 77 14.15 -9.64 5.81
N ASN A 78 15.12 -8.76 5.59
CA ASN A 78 16.28 -8.63 6.49
C ASN A 78 15.85 -8.42 7.93
N ALA A 79 16.67 -8.88 8.86
CA ALA A 79 16.54 -8.53 10.27
C ALA A 79 16.78 -7.02 10.43
N LYS A 80 15.78 -6.31 10.96
CA LYS A 80 15.85 -4.86 11.19
C LYS A 80 16.48 -4.47 12.53
N GLY A 81 16.65 -5.44 13.40
CA GLY A 81 17.22 -5.24 14.73
C GLY A 81 16.86 -6.37 15.69
N PRO A 82 17.44 -6.38 16.89
CA PRO A 82 17.12 -7.38 17.90
C PRO A 82 15.63 -7.39 18.24
N GLY A 83 15.00 -8.57 18.17
CA GLY A 83 13.57 -8.75 18.50
C GLY A 83 12.58 -8.44 17.38
N GLU A 84 13.02 -7.95 16.20
CA GLU A 84 12.14 -7.80 15.05
C GLU A 84 12.02 -9.10 14.25
N PRO A 85 10.78 -9.55 13.93
CA PRO A 85 10.61 -10.78 13.18
C PRO A 85 11.07 -10.59 11.72
N THR A 86 11.91 -11.49 11.25
CA THR A 86 12.30 -11.56 9.83
C THR A 86 11.20 -12.17 8.95
N VAL A 87 10.28 -12.93 9.57
CA VAL A 87 9.12 -13.53 8.88
C VAL A 87 7.84 -13.13 9.60
N GLN A 88 6.82 -12.71 8.86
CA GLN A 88 5.52 -12.33 9.42
C GLN A 88 4.36 -12.67 8.50
N LEU A 89 3.20 -12.93 9.10
CA LEU A 89 1.92 -13.00 8.37
C LEU A 89 1.54 -11.58 7.94
N VAL A 90 1.35 -11.35 6.64
CA VAL A 90 0.99 -10.03 6.12
C VAL A 90 -0.45 -9.94 5.68
N ASP A 91 -0.99 -10.95 5.01
CA ASP A 91 -2.40 -11.03 4.67
C ASP A 91 -3.00 -12.36 5.17
N LEU A 92 -4.16 -12.27 5.78
CA LEU A 92 -5.04 -13.40 6.03
C LEU A 92 -6.47 -12.88 6.00
N TYR A 93 -7.17 -13.11 4.90
CA TYR A 93 -8.54 -12.62 4.75
C TYR A 93 -9.38 -13.56 3.91
N THR A 94 -10.70 -13.41 4.03
CA THR A 94 -11.67 -13.93 3.08
C THR A 94 -12.53 -12.80 2.53
N GLU A 95 -12.96 -12.94 1.27
CA GLU A 95 -13.81 -11.97 0.58
C GLU A 95 -14.99 -12.68 -0.08
N TRP A 96 -16.21 -12.36 0.34
CA TRP A 96 -17.41 -12.71 -0.39
C TRP A 96 -17.57 -11.78 -1.59
N ARG A 97 -17.70 -12.34 -2.81
CA ARG A 97 -17.66 -11.56 -4.06
C ARG A 97 -18.67 -12.03 -5.10
N LYS A 98 -19.80 -12.53 -4.66
CA LYS A 98 -20.85 -13.01 -5.56
C LYS A 98 -21.36 -11.92 -6.52
N HIS A 99 -21.44 -10.69 -6.04
CA HIS A 99 -21.94 -9.55 -6.80
C HIS A 99 -20.82 -8.51 -6.97
N PRO A 100 -20.55 -8.06 -8.22
CA PRO A 100 -19.52 -7.03 -8.45
C PRO A 100 -19.85 -5.70 -7.74
N GLU A 101 -21.13 -5.41 -7.56
CA GLU A 101 -21.60 -4.17 -6.91
C GLU A 101 -21.42 -4.17 -5.39
N PHE A 102 -21.27 -5.36 -4.78
CA PHE A 102 -21.20 -5.50 -3.33
C PHE A 102 -20.36 -6.70 -2.94
N LYS A 103 -19.20 -6.45 -2.38
CA LYS A 103 -18.23 -7.44 -1.91
C LYS A 103 -17.91 -7.13 -0.45
N VAL A 104 -17.69 -8.17 0.36
CA VAL A 104 -17.36 -8.03 1.78
C VAL A 104 -16.08 -8.78 2.07
N ARG A 105 -15.08 -8.07 2.61
CA ARG A 105 -13.78 -8.64 3.00
C ARG A 105 -13.60 -8.55 4.51
N VAL A 106 -13.13 -9.64 5.12
CA VAL A 106 -12.85 -9.73 6.57
C VAL A 106 -11.49 -10.37 6.79
N GLY A 107 -10.72 -9.84 7.72
CA GLY A 107 -9.41 -10.35 8.10
C GLY A 107 -8.35 -9.28 8.19
N GLN A 108 -7.09 -9.64 7.91
CA GLN A 108 -5.96 -8.74 7.83
C GLN A 108 -5.60 -8.51 6.37
N PHE A 109 -5.67 -7.27 5.92
CA PHE A 109 -5.42 -6.86 4.54
C PHE A 109 -5.07 -5.37 4.45
N LYS A 110 -4.68 -4.90 3.25
CA LYS A 110 -4.39 -3.48 3.03
C LYS A 110 -5.63 -2.62 3.18
N ARG A 111 -5.48 -1.51 3.92
CA ARG A 111 -6.54 -0.52 4.19
C ARG A 111 -7.06 0.13 2.91
N ALA A 112 -8.32 0.54 2.92
CA ALA A 112 -9.03 1.20 1.83
C ALA A 112 -8.59 2.67 1.62
N PHE A 113 -7.29 2.92 1.46
CA PHE A 113 -6.71 4.28 1.42
C PHE A 113 -5.69 4.42 0.29
N THR A 114 -5.85 5.45 -0.56
CA THR A 114 -5.02 5.80 -1.74
C THR A 114 -5.01 4.77 -2.88
N PHE A 115 -4.44 5.12 -4.02
CA PHE A 115 -4.21 4.18 -5.12
C PHE A 115 -2.89 3.43 -4.96
N GLU A 116 -1.87 4.05 -4.37
CA GLU A 116 -0.57 3.40 -4.23
C GLU A 116 -0.55 2.37 -3.10
N ASN A 117 -1.21 2.63 -1.97
CA ASN A 117 -1.20 1.70 -0.83
C ASN A 117 -1.53 0.25 -1.21
N PRO A 118 -2.61 -0.06 -1.97
CA PRO A 118 -2.95 -1.43 -2.34
C PRO A 118 -2.02 -2.01 -3.41
N THR A 119 -1.17 -1.23 -4.07
CA THR A 119 -0.28 -1.70 -5.13
C THR A 119 0.70 -2.76 -4.58
N HIS A 120 0.97 -3.76 -5.39
CA HIS A 120 1.90 -4.82 -5.03
C HIS A 120 3.36 -4.31 -5.21
N PRO A 121 4.28 -4.50 -4.24
CA PRO A 121 5.64 -3.96 -4.34
C PRO A 121 6.34 -4.26 -5.66
N ILE A 122 6.28 -5.51 -6.12
CA ILE A 122 6.94 -5.94 -7.36
C ILE A 122 6.32 -5.35 -8.66
N THR A 123 5.13 -4.75 -8.59
CA THR A 123 4.45 -4.17 -9.76
C THR A 123 4.44 -2.65 -9.75
N GLN A 124 4.88 -2.02 -8.67
CA GLN A 124 4.85 -0.57 -8.59
C GLN A 124 5.95 0.11 -9.42
N GLY A 125 7.02 -0.64 -9.75
CA GLY A 125 8.10 -0.17 -10.63
C GLY A 125 9.11 0.77 -9.97
N TRP A 126 9.11 0.90 -8.64
CA TRP A 126 10.00 1.72 -7.82
C TRP A 126 10.58 0.91 -6.66
N ASP A 127 11.75 1.30 -6.17
CA ASP A 127 12.40 0.72 -4.99
C ASP A 127 11.51 0.78 -3.74
N SER A 128 10.72 1.84 -3.62
CA SER A 128 9.88 2.10 -2.44
C SER A 128 8.57 2.78 -2.79
N TYR A 129 7.59 2.68 -1.89
CA TYR A 129 6.41 3.54 -1.92
C TYR A 129 6.82 5.00 -1.71
N ALA A 130 6.02 5.92 -2.26
CA ALA A 130 6.26 7.35 -2.07
C ALA A 130 6.33 7.72 -0.58
N MET A 131 7.18 8.70 -0.23
CA MET A 131 7.39 9.11 1.17
C MET A 131 6.09 9.43 1.90
N VAL A 132 5.16 10.13 1.22
CA VAL A 132 3.88 10.47 1.81
C VAL A 132 3.02 9.23 2.11
N ILE A 133 3.09 8.20 1.27
CA ILE A 133 2.41 6.92 1.51
C ILE A 133 3.08 6.19 2.68
N ASN A 134 4.40 6.13 2.71
CA ASN A 134 5.13 5.50 3.81
C ASN A 134 4.79 6.14 5.16
N ASN A 135 4.66 7.46 5.23
CA ASN A 135 4.45 8.19 6.46
C ASN A 135 2.98 8.35 6.87
N LEU A 136 2.03 8.24 5.93
CA LEU A 136 0.62 8.52 6.18
C LEU A 136 -0.36 7.38 5.81
N SER A 137 0.12 6.18 5.48
CA SER A 137 -0.75 5.06 5.11
C SER A 137 -0.46 3.77 5.89
N GLY A 138 0.28 3.86 7.03
CA GLY A 138 0.54 2.72 7.89
C GLY A 138 1.73 1.86 7.45
N PHE A 139 2.77 2.47 6.88
CA PHE A 139 4.07 1.81 6.66
C PHE A 139 5.04 2.19 7.80
N GLY A 140 5.87 3.21 7.64
CA GLY A 140 6.59 3.89 8.71
C GLY A 140 5.77 5.08 9.21
N ASP A 141 4.58 4.83 9.70
CA ASP A 141 3.58 5.86 9.94
C ASP A 141 3.99 6.88 11.01
N ARG A 142 3.71 8.16 10.76
CA ARG A 142 4.02 9.26 11.68
C ARG A 142 3.44 9.10 13.08
N THR A 143 2.40 8.30 13.26
CA THR A 143 1.81 8.01 14.57
C THR A 143 2.58 6.94 15.35
N GLY A 144 3.66 6.38 14.78
CA GLY A 144 4.45 5.33 15.42
C GLY A 144 3.72 3.99 15.52
N GLU A 145 2.70 3.75 14.69
CA GLU A 145 2.13 2.41 14.61
C GLU A 145 3.16 1.42 14.05
N LYS A 146 3.03 0.15 14.41
CA LYS A 146 3.90 -0.87 13.87
C LYS A 146 3.82 -0.89 12.34
N SER A 147 4.99 -0.84 11.69
CA SER A 147 5.07 -0.89 10.22
C SER A 147 4.27 -2.07 9.68
N SER A 148 3.22 -1.76 8.93
CA SER A 148 2.19 -2.73 8.52
C SER A 148 2.20 -2.98 7.01
N GLY A 149 3.00 -2.21 6.24
CA GLY A 149 2.86 -2.19 4.80
C GLY A 149 1.44 -1.78 4.38
N GLY A 150 0.83 -0.82 5.11
CA GLY A 150 -0.51 -0.31 4.88
C GLY A 150 -1.66 -1.24 5.29
N ARG A 151 -1.41 -2.24 6.14
CA ARG A 151 -2.39 -3.26 6.54
C ARG A 151 -2.98 -3.05 7.92
N ASP A 152 -4.17 -3.65 8.13
CA ASP A 152 -4.79 -3.75 9.44
C ASP A 152 -5.80 -4.91 9.47
N ILE A 153 -6.29 -5.24 10.65
CA ILE A 153 -7.35 -6.22 10.86
C ILE A 153 -8.69 -5.47 10.84
N GLY A 154 -9.61 -5.92 9.99
CA GLY A 154 -10.90 -5.24 9.86
C GLY A 154 -11.90 -5.92 8.95
N LEU A 155 -12.95 -5.16 8.65
CA LEU A 155 -14.01 -5.50 7.70
C LEU A 155 -14.10 -4.37 6.67
N GLN A 156 -14.17 -4.70 5.39
CA GLN A 156 -14.33 -3.76 4.28
C GLN A 156 -15.49 -4.19 3.39
N VAL A 157 -16.29 -3.22 2.99
CA VAL A 157 -17.28 -3.34 1.92
C VAL A 157 -16.78 -2.56 0.72
N GLN A 158 -16.93 -3.13 -0.47
CA GLN A 158 -16.51 -2.48 -1.72
C GLN A 158 -17.36 -2.95 -2.90
N GLY A 159 -17.39 -2.18 -3.97
CA GLY A 159 -18.12 -2.56 -5.15
C GLY A 159 -17.88 -1.67 -6.35
N ASP A 160 -18.26 -2.19 -7.51
CA ASP A 160 -18.11 -1.55 -8.81
C ASP A 160 -19.50 -1.24 -9.38
N LEU A 161 -19.78 0.02 -9.67
CA LEU A 161 -21.09 0.55 -10.04
C LEU A 161 -21.06 1.21 -11.43
N LEU A 162 -22.25 1.57 -11.93
CA LEU A 162 -22.46 2.33 -13.15
C LEU A 162 -21.81 1.67 -14.37
N PRO A 163 -22.30 0.50 -14.83
CA PRO A 163 -21.82 -0.11 -16.07
C PRO A 163 -22.16 0.77 -17.26
N ASN A 164 -21.18 0.99 -18.16
CA ASN A 164 -21.44 1.61 -19.46
C ASN A 164 -21.98 0.58 -20.48
N ALA A 165 -22.18 1.00 -21.71
CA ALA A 165 -22.70 0.14 -22.78
C ALA A 165 -21.80 -1.09 -23.07
N ASP A 166 -20.49 -0.99 -22.82
CA ASP A 166 -19.51 -2.07 -23.01
C ASP A 166 -19.38 -2.95 -21.76
N GLY A 167 -20.19 -2.72 -20.72
CA GLY A 167 -20.14 -3.43 -19.45
C GLY A 167 -19.00 -3.02 -18.49
N ARG A 168 -18.19 -2.02 -18.87
CA ARG A 168 -17.13 -1.48 -18.00
C ARG A 168 -17.77 -0.64 -16.89
N ARG A 169 -17.41 -0.91 -15.63
CA ARG A 169 -17.88 -0.15 -14.46
C ARG A 169 -17.14 1.19 -14.40
N LEU A 170 -17.88 2.26 -14.13
CA LEU A 170 -17.37 3.65 -14.16
C LEU A 170 -17.11 4.22 -12.78
N LEU A 171 -17.63 3.59 -11.73
CA LEU A 171 -17.50 4.04 -10.36
C LEU A 171 -17.09 2.87 -9.47
N HIS A 172 -16.10 3.07 -8.61
CA HIS A 172 -15.77 2.17 -7.52
C HIS A 172 -15.93 2.87 -6.18
N TYR A 173 -16.41 2.14 -5.18
CA TYR A 173 -16.44 2.58 -3.79
C TYR A 173 -15.85 1.51 -2.87
N GLN A 174 -15.25 1.96 -1.78
CA GLN A 174 -14.81 1.08 -0.70
C GLN A 174 -14.88 1.80 0.63
N VAL A 175 -15.28 1.11 1.69
CA VAL A 175 -15.25 1.58 3.06
C VAL A 175 -14.98 0.42 4.00
N GLY A 176 -14.13 0.64 4.99
CA GLY A 176 -13.77 -0.37 5.97
C GLY A 176 -13.71 0.18 7.38
N VAL A 177 -13.86 -0.73 8.34
CA VAL A 177 -13.70 -0.50 9.77
C VAL A 177 -12.55 -1.38 10.24
N TYR A 178 -11.53 -0.77 10.85
CA TYR A 178 -10.27 -1.43 11.21
C TYR A 178 -9.92 -1.20 12.68
N ASN A 179 -9.06 -2.04 13.25
CA ASN A 179 -8.62 -1.87 14.64
C ASN A 179 -7.78 -0.60 14.86
N GLY A 180 -7.08 -0.09 13.84
CA GLY A 180 -6.28 1.14 13.95
C GLY A 180 -4.85 0.94 14.47
N GLU A 181 -4.46 -0.29 14.80
CA GLU A 181 -3.18 -0.62 15.45
C GLU A 181 -2.10 -1.17 14.50
N GLY A 182 -2.47 -1.45 13.23
CA GLY A 182 -1.58 -2.00 12.23
C GLY A 182 -1.51 -3.53 12.25
N ILE A 183 -0.50 -4.06 11.56
CA ILE A 183 -0.37 -5.49 11.27
C ILE A 183 -0.10 -6.32 12.53
N ASN A 184 -0.81 -7.46 12.68
CA ASN A 184 -0.62 -8.44 13.75
C ASN A 184 -0.71 -7.84 15.16
N GLN A 185 -1.50 -6.78 15.33
CA GLN A 185 -1.71 -6.12 16.63
C GLN A 185 -3.14 -6.36 17.14
N LYS A 186 -3.23 -6.51 18.48
CA LYS A 186 -4.52 -6.43 19.15
C LYS A 186 -4.96 -4.98 19.23
N ASP A 187 -6.26 -4.76 19.22
CA ASP A 187 -6.85 -3.47 19.55
C ASP A 187 -6.49 -3.06 20.98
N LYS A 188 -6.00 -1.85 21.16
CA LYS A 188 -5.50 -1.33 22.45
C LYS A 188 -6.41 -0.31 23.11
N ASP A 189 -7.31 0.32 22.34
CA ASP A 189 -8.16 1.40 22.85
C ASP A 189 -9.65 1.18 22.62
N ASN A 190 -10.04 0.05 22.01
CA ASN A 190 -11.40 -0.32 21.62
C ASN A 190 -12.05 0.67 20.63
N ARG A 191 -11.28 1.59 20.06
CA ARG A 191 -11.72 2.49 19.00
C ARG A 191 -11.42 1.86 17.64
N LYS A 192 -12.11 2.36 16.63
CA LYS A 192 -11.92 1.82 15.27
C LYS A 192 -11.58 2.95 14.31
N ASP A 193 -10.70 2.64 13.38
CA ASP A 193 -10.46 3.50 12.23
C ASP A 193 -11.54 3.22 11.19
N ILE A 194 -12.15 4.27 10.64
CA ILE A 194 -13.03 4.20 9.48
C ILE A 194 -12.26 4.78 8.30
N ILE A 195 -12.08 3.97 7.27
CA ILE A 195 -11.28 4.33 6.10
C ILE A 195 -12.07 3.98 4.86
N GLY A 196 -12.12 4.89 3.88
CA GLY A 196 -12.82 4.61 2.64
C GLY A 196 -12.42 5.56 1.52
N GLY A 197 -12.90 5.26 0.34
CA GLY A 197 -12.67 6.05 -0.86
C GLY A 197 -13.65 5.74 -1.96
N VAL A 198 -13.74 6.66 -2.88
CA VAL A 198 -14.53 6.56 -4.10
C VAL A 198 -13.70 7.09 -5.27
N TRP A 199 -13.80 6.42 -6.41
CA TRP A 199 -13.16 6.90 -7.62
C TRP A 199 -14.01 6.64 -8.87
N VAL A 200 -13.83 7.48 -9.85
CA VAL A 200 -14.43 7.36 -11.18
C VAL A 200 -13.39 6.87 -12.17
N MET A 201 -13.86 6.11 -13.16
CA MET A 201 -13.06 5.54 -14.25
C MET A 201 -13.66 5.98 -15.60
N PRO A 202 -13.51 7.28 -15.97
CA PRO A 202 -14.23 7.87 -17.11
C PRO A 202 -13.84 7.22 -18.43
N ILE A 203 -12.57 6.92 -18.61
CA ILE A 203 -12.03 6.22 -19.78
C ILE A 203 -11.15 5.07 -19.32
N GLU A 204 -10.87 4.13 -20.24
CA GLU A 204 -10.01 2.98 -19.93
C GLU A 204 -8.60 3.42 -19.56
N GLY A 205 -8.09 2.86 -18.46
CA GLY A 205 -6.77 3.18 -17.88
C GLY A 205 -6.79 4.39 -16.96
N VAL A 206 -7.81 5.25 -16.95
CA VAL A 206 -7.89 6.43 -16.07
C VAL A 206 -8.75 6.12 -14.85
N ARG A 207 -8.24 6.48 -13.66
CA ARG A 207 -9.03 6.56 -12.42
C ARG A 207 -8.69 7.83 -11.65
N ILE A 208 -9.71 8.47 -11.09
CA ILE A 208 -9.58 9.69 -10.29
C ILE A 208 -10.44 9.51 -9.04
N GLY A 209 -9.88 9.69 -7.86
CA GLY A 209 -10.58 9.41 -6.62
C GLY A 209 -10.16 10.25 -5.43
N ALA A 210 -10.98 10.12 -4.40
CA ALA A 210 -10.76 10.73 -3.09
C ALA A 210 -10.96 9.70 -2.00
N PHE A 211 -10.20 9.85 -0.90
CA PHE A 211 -10.18 8.95 0.23
C PHE A 211 -10.24 9.72 1.53
N GLY A 212 -10.85 9.13 2.54
CA GLY A 212 -10.91 9.62 3.89
C GLY A 212 -10.52 8.56 4.90
N TRP A 213 -9.95 9.02 6.01
CA TRP A 213 -9.58 8.19 7.14
C TRP A 213 -9.83 8.98 8.42
N THR A 214 -10.66 8.45 9.30
CA THR A 214 -10.83 8.94 10.65
C THR A 214 -10.61 7.83 11.64
N GLY A 215 -9.87 8.09 12.70
CA GLY A 215 -9.51 7.10 13.69
C GLY A 215 -8.71 7.65 14.85
N THR A 216 -8.15 6.76 15.62
CA THR A 216 -7.32 7.10 16.77
C THR A 216 -6.11 6.19 16.85
N ARG A 217 -5.08 6.67 17.54
CA ARG A 217 -3.94 5.87 17.93
C ARG A 217 -3.81 5.89 19.44
N ALA A 218 -3.80 4.71 20.08
CA ALA A 218 -3.65 4.59 21.51
C ALA A 218 -2.40 5.32 22.03
N GLY A 219 -2.57 6.21 23.01
CA GLY A 219 -1.50 7.03 23.59
C GLY A 219 -1.06 8.24 22.75
N ILE A 220 -1.57 8.41 21.52
CA ILE A 220 -1.23 9.53 20.62
C ILE A 220 -2.43 10.47 20.44
N GLY A 221 -3.64 9.93 20.18
CA GLY A 221 -4.85 10.70 19.96
C GLY A 221 -5.49 10.49 18.59
N GLU A 222 -6.18 11.50 18.09
CA GLU A 222 -6.90 11.47 16.82
C GLU A 222 -5.95 11.37 15.62
N LYS A 223 -6.42 10.68 14.59
CA LYS A 223 -5.73 10.43 13.34
C LYS A 223 -6.73 10.60 12.19
N ASN A 224 -6.81 11.82 11.65
CA ASN A 224 -7.70 12.15 10.53
C ASN A 224 -6.89 12.44 9.28
N ARG A 225 -7.24 11.83 8.14
CA ARG A 225 -6.51 11.96 6.89
C ARG A 225 -7.47 12.05 5.71
N TYR A 226 -7.02 12.71 4.67
CA TYR A 226 -7.63 12.59 3.35
C TYR A 226 -6.55 12.48 2.27
N ALA A 227 -6.94 11.89 1.15
CA ALA A 227 -6.09 11.78 -0.03
C ALA A 227 -6.89 12.07 -1.30
N LEU A 228 -6.20 12.68 -2.27
CA LEU A 228 -6.67 12.86 -3.65
C LEU A 228 -5.71 12.11 -4.56
N SER A 229 -6.25 11.29 -5.44
CA SER A 229 -5.46 10.38 -6.28
C SER A 229 -5.93 10.43 -7.72
N ALA A 230 -4.98 10.49 -8.65
CA ALA A 230 -5.20 10.37 -10.08
C ALA A 230 -4.20 9.41 -10.69
N GLU A 231 -4.65 8.54 -11.58
CA GLU A 231 -3.81 7.56 -12.26
C GLU A 231 -4.26 7.34 -13.69
N TYR A 232 -3.28 7.15 -14.56
CA TYR A 232 -3.42 6.53 -15.87
C TYR A 232 -2.51 5.30 -15.94
N ASP A 233 -3.08 4.14 -16.23
CA ASP A 233 -2.33 2.88 -16.38
C ASP A 233 -2.90 2.08 -17.56
N LYS A 234 -2.20 2.15 -18.69
CA LYS A 234 -2.57 1.43 -19.91
C LYS A 234 -1.39 1.33 -20.87
N ASN A 235 -1.28 0.19 -21.59
CA ASN A 235 -0.28 -0.05 -22.63
C ASN A 235 1.18 0.19 -22.20
N GLU A 236 1.53 -0.25 -20.98
CA GLU A 236 2.85 -0.08 -20.36
C GLU A 236 3.19 1.38 -19.97
N TYR A 237 2.25 2.32 -20.12
CA TYR A 237 2.36 3.67 -19.58
C TYR A 237 1.69 3.71 -18.22
N THR A 238 2.39 4.17 -17.21
CA THR A 238 1.83 4.41 -15.88
C THR A 238 2.17 5.83 -15.45
N PHE A 239 1.14 6.63 -15.17
CA PHE A 239 1.29 7.95 -14.56
C PHE A 239 0.42 7.98 -13.31
N ARG A 240 0.96 8.43 -12.19
CA ARG A 240 0.21 8.57 -10.94
C ARG A 240 0.61 9.83 -10.20
N ALA A 241 -0.36 10.50 -9.61
CA ALA A 241 -0.16 11.59 -8.67
C ALA A 241 -1.12 11.44 -7.50
N GLU A 242 -0.61 11.61 -6.29
CA GLU A 242 -1.41 11.58 -5.08
C GLU A 242 -0.97 12.70 -4.12
N TYR A 243 -1.95 13.36 -3.48
CA TYR A 243 -1.75 14.28 -2.38
C TYR A 243 -2.40 13.70 -1.13
N LEU A 244 -1.70 13.71 -0.01
CA LEU A 244 -2.22 13.28 1.28
C LEU A 244 -2.04 14.38 2.31
N HIS A 245 -3.04 14.54 3.15
CA HIS A 245 -3.02 15.39 4.33
C HIS A 245 -3.37 14.57 5.58
N SER A 246 -2.65 14.83 6.67
CA SER A 246 -2.91 14.23 7.97
C SER A 246 -3.10 15.33 9.02
N GLN A 247 -4.13 15.18 9.85
CA GLN A 247 -4.35 15.93 11.05
C GLN A 247 -4.39 14.98 12.25
N GLY A 248 -3.86 15.42 13.37
CA GLY A 248 -3.63 14.63 14.58
C GLY A 248 -2.14 14.45 14.88
N MET A 249 -1.80 14.36 16.14
CA MET A 249 -0.42 14.30 16.62
C MET A 249 0.32 13.10 16.03
N GLY A 250 1.60 13.29 15.75
CA GLY A 250 2.53 12.20 15.49
C GLY A 250 3.12 11.65 16.79
N SER A 251 3.93 10.59 16.67
CA SER A 251 4.72 10.06 17.79
C SER A 251 5.80 11.04 18.28
N ASP A 252 6.16 12.03 17.47
CA ASP A 252 7.00 13.15 17.84
C ASP A 252 6.12 14.41 18.03
N PRO A 253 5.78 14.79 19.27
CA PRO A 253 4.91 15.91 19.56
C PRO A 253 5.50 17.28 19.18
N THR A 254 6.81 17.37 19.00
CA THR A 254 7.49 18.61 18.60
C THR A 254 7.15 19.04 17.17
N LEU A 255 6.69 18.10 16.34
CA LEU A 255 6.31 18.35 14.95
C LEU A 255 4.88 18.84 14.77
N GLY A 256 4.10 18.99 15.88
CA GLY A 256 2.72 19.46 15.83
C GLY A 256 1.73 18.43 15.25
N ASP A 257 0.52 18.93 14.94
CA ASP A 257 -0.65 18.10 14.64
C ASP A 257 -0.91 17.89 13.13
N LYS A 258 -0.11 18.45 12.24
CA LYS A 258 -0.34 18.39 10.79
C LYS A 258 0.87 17.90 10.03
N ALA A 259 0.61 17.11 9.01
CA ALA A 259 1.59 16.72 8.01
C ALA A 259 0.92 16.61 6.65
N ASP A 260 1.67 16.78 5.59
CA ASP A 260 1.18 16.53 4.23
C ASP A 260 2.33 16.19 3.29
N GLY A 261 1.96 15.78 2.10
CA GLY A 261 2.90 15.57 1.02
C GLY A 261 2.19 15.14 -0.25
N TRP A 262 2.95 15.09 -1.31
CA TRP A 262 2.47 14.66 -2.60
C TRP A 262 3.61 14.08 -3.44
N TYR A 263 3.23 13.34 -4.43
CA TYR A 263 4.14 12.86 -5.45
C TYR A 263 3.45 12.83 -6.81
N ALA A 264 4.26 12.84 -7.85
CA ALA A 264 3.85 12.50 -9.20
C ALA A 264 4.95 11.69 -9.86
N PHE A 265 4.59 10.64 -10.58
CA PHE A 265 5.54 9.85 -11.35
C PHE A 265 5.00 9.46 -12.73
N GLY A 266 5.94 9.15 -13.62
CA GLY A 266 5.66 8.52 -14.90
C GLY A 266 6.62 7.35 -15.15
N ILE A 267 6.09 6.27 -15.73
CA ILE A 267 6.83 5.13 -16.26
C ILE A 267 6.39 5.00 -17.72
N VAL A 268 7.34 5.00 -18.65
CA VAL A 268 7.07 4.96 -20.08
C VAL A 268 7.91 3.90 -20.78
N PRO A 269 7.38 3.13 -21.74
CA PRO A 269 8.15 2.16 -22.49
C PRO A 269 9.10 2.87 -23.48
N VAL A 270 10.40 2.65 -23.33
CA VAL A 270 11.43 3.01 -24.32
C VAL A 270 11.55 1.91 -25.37
N VAL A 271 11.58 0.67 -24.89
CA VAL A 271 11.46 -0.54 -25.70
C VAL A 271 10.33 -1.36 -25.11
N LYS A 272 9.26 -1.50 -25.85
CA LYS A 272 8.04 -2.19 -25.42
C LYS A 272 8.35 -3.56 -24.83
N SER A 273 7.77 -3.86 -23.66
CA SER A 273 7.92 -5.09 -22.88
C SER A 273 9.37 -5.42 -22.47
N LYS A 274 10.31 -4.49 -22.61
CA LYS A 274 11.72 -4.75 -22.31
C LYS A 274 12.43 -3.67 -21.52
N LEU A 275 12.24 -2.39 -21.85
CA LEU A 275 12.92 -1.30 -21.18
C LEU A 275 11.95 -0.15 -20.97
N HIS A 276 11.72 0.22 -19.73
CA HIS A 276 10.93 1.40 -19.38
C HIS A 276 11.82 2.44 -18.71
N ALA A 277 11.64 3.70 -19.08
CA ALA A 277 12.20 4.84 -18.36
C ALA A 277 11.19 5.32 -17.33
N LYS A 278 11.69 5.85 -16.20
CA LYS A 278 10.84 6.35 -15.13
C LYS A 278 11.39 7.61 -14.51
N ALA A 279 10.49 8.47 -14.04
CA ALA A 279 10.83 9.66 -13.25
C ALA A 279 9.77 9.87 -12.18
N ARG A 280 10.18 10.30 -10.98
CA ARG A 280 9.30 10.63 -9.86
C ARG A 280 9.78 11.90 -9.18
N TYR A 281 8.84 12.78 -8.88
CA TYR A 281 9.01 13.86 -7.91
C TYR A 281 8.18 13.54 -6.70
N GLN A 282 8.74 13.73 -5.50
CA GLN A 282 8.00 13.57 -4.28
C GLN A 282 8.45 14.53 -3.19
N THR A 283 7.53 14.96 -2.35
CA THR A 283 7.81 15.78 -1.19
C THR A 283 6.90 15.39 -0.02
N TYR A 284 7.46 15.41 1.18
CA TYR A 284 6.75 15.18 2.43
C TYR A 284 7.16 16.22 3.46
N ARG A 285 6.18 16.87 4.11
CA ARG A 285 6.37 17.90 5.14
C ARG A 285 5.87 17.37 6.48
N LYS A 286 6.81 17.06 7.37
CA LYS A 286 6.51 16.40 8.67
C LYS A 286 5.60 17.26 9.56
N ALA A 287 5.72 18.61 9.49
CA ALA A 287 4.93 19.57 10.25
C ALA A 287 4.09 20.49 9.36
N LYS A 288 3.82 20.08 8.11
CA LYS A 288 3.17 20.90 7.08
C LYS A 288 3.90 22.24 6.80
N ASP A 289 5.19 22.29 7.08
CA ASP A 289 6.06 23.44 6.87
C ASP A 289 7.22 23.05 5.95
N TRP A 290 7.64 23.97 5.06
CA TRP A 290 8.73 23.73 4.13
C TRP A 290 10.10 23.61 4.83
N SER A 291 10.27 24.16 6.01
CA SER A 291 11.47 23.97 6.84
C SER A 291 11.65 22.54 7.31
N THR A 292 10.59 21.72 7.29
CA THR A 292 10.62 20.31 7.69
C THR A 292 10.45 19.37 6.49
N SER A 293 10.52 19.88 5.27
CA SER A 293 10.30 19.11 4.07
C SER A 293 11.48 18.21 3.72
N LYS A 294 11.16 17.00 3.24
CA LYS A 294 12.07 16.17 2.48
C LYS A 294 11.53 16.05 1.05
N THR A 295 12.36 16.38 0.07
CA THR A 295 12.01 16.34 -1.35
C THR A 295 12.98 15.44 -2.08
N MET A 296 12.47 14.62 -3.01
CA MET A 296 13.29 13.75 -3.86
C MET A 296 12.94 13.96 -5.33
N TYR A 297 13.97 14.00 -6.15
CA TYR A 297 13.91 13.97 -7.61
C TYR A 297 14.56 12.67 -8.05
N GLU A 298 13.76 11.79 -8.65
CA GLU A 298 14.16 10.43 -8.93
C GLU A 298 14.04 10.15 -10.42
N VAL A 299 15.03 9.45 -10.96
CA VAL A 299 15.02 8.95 -12.32
C VAL A 299 15.56 7.52 -12.35
N GLY A 300 15.14 6.74 -13.32
CA GLY A 300 15.58 5.35 -13.39
C GLY A 300 15.07 4.61 -14.61
N VAL A 301 15.34 3.32 -14.61
CA VAL A 301 14.89 2.41 -15.65
C VAL A 301 14.43 1.08 -15.03
N ASN A 302 13.47 0.44 -15.68
CA ASN A 302 13.07 -0.94 -15.40
C ASN A 302 13.41 -1.78 -16.62
N TYR A 303 14.27 -2.78 -16.47
CA TYR A 303 14.66 -3.70 -17.54
C TYR A 303 14.05 -5.09 -17.26
N TYR A 304 13.27 -5.59 -18.19
CA TYR A 304 12.61 -6.88 -18.10
C TYR A 304 13.42 -7.92 -18.89
N PHE A 305 14.15 -8.80 -18.19
CA PHE A 305 14.79 -9.96 -18.80
C PHE A 305 13.75 -10.95 -19.33
N THR A 306 12.72 -11.18 -18.51
CA THR A 306 11.55 -12.01 -18.82
C THR A 306 10.32 -11.41 -18.13
N LYS A 307 9.15 -12.00 -18.30
CA LYS A 307 7.94 -11.61 -17.55
C LYS A 307 8.07 -11.86 -16.01
N SER A 308 9.01 -12.70 -15.62
CA SER A 308 9.23 -13.11 -14.23
C SER A 308 10.54 -12.62 -13.62
N LEU A 309 11.38 -11.92 -14.38
CA LEU A 309 12.67 -11.41 -13.90
C LEU A 309 12.90 -9.99 -14.44
N GLN A 310 13.06 -9.04 -13.54
CA GLN A 310 13.30 -7.63 -13.88
C GLN A 310 14.40 -7.02 -13.02
N LEU A 311 15.07 -6.03 -13.56
CA LEU A 311 16.04 -5.19 -12.86
C LEU A 311 15.49 -3.75 -12.82
N ASN A 312 15.42 -3.17 -11.63
CA ASN A 312 15.11 -1.77 -11.41
C ASN A 312 16.42 -1.05 -11.06
N LEU A 313 16.69 0.06 -11.72
CA LEU A 313 17.82 0.95 -11.40
C LEU A 313 17.27 2.34 -11.16
N GLU A 314 17.69 2.96 -10.06
CA GLU A 314 17.22 4.28 -9.62
C GLU A 314 18.35 5.15 -9.12
N TYR A 315 18.24 6.43 -9.41
CA TYR A 315 19.03 7.49 -8.81
C TYR A 315 18.08 8.56 -8.28
N ALA A 316 18.34 9.04 -7.07
CA ALA A 316 17.61 10.13 -6.47
C ALA A 316 18.55 11.23 -5.98
N ARG A 317 18.18 12.48 -6.26
CA ARG A 317 18.71 13.66 -5.57
C ARG A 317 17.75 14.03 -4.46
N VAL A 318 18.22 14.02 -3.23
CA VAL A 318 17.43 14.29 -2.02
C VAL A 318 17.77 15.68 -1.49
N ASN A 319 16.74 16.44 -1.08
CA ASN A 319 16.86 17.65 -0.26
C ASN A 319 16.05 17.44 1.02
N ASP A 320 16.72 17.25 2.15
CA ASP A 320 16.11 16.99 3.46
C ASP A 320 16.34 18.17 4.40
N ARG A 321 15.40 19.09 4.42
CA ARG A 321 15.44 20.29 5.27
C ARG A 321 15.19 20.00 6.75
N SER A 322 14.81 18.78 7.11
CA SER A 322 14.70 18.39 8.52
C SER A 322 16.05 18.13 9.19
N ILE A 323 17.16 18.11 8.42
CA ILE A 323 18.54 18.06 8.94
C ILE A 323 18.90 19.45 9.48
N ALA A 324 19.41 19.51 10.70
CA ALA A 324 19.70 20.79 11.38
C ALA A 324 20.74 21.65 10.65
N ASN A 325 21.76 21.03 10.02
CA ASN A 325 22.76 21.76 9.24
C ASN A 325 22.32 21.91 7.78
N PRO A 326 22.07 23.14 7.28
CA PRO A 326 21.63 23.37 5.90
C PRO A 326 22.61 22.86 4.83
N ASP A 327 23.91 22.87 5.09
CA ASP A 327 24.95 22.41 4.14
C ASP A 327 24.82 20.90 3.86
N LYS A 328 24.17 20.14 4.79
CA LYS A 328 23.97 18.70 4.71
C LYS A 328 22.58 18.30 4.19
N HIS A 329 21.74 19.26 3.79
CA HIS A 329 20.40 18.98 3.28
C HIS A 329 20.39 18.13 2.00
N ASN A 330 21.45 18.22 1.19
CA ASN A 330 21.48 17.64 -0.15
C ASN A 330 22.40 16.43 -0.19
N TYR A 331 21.86 15.30 -0.60
CA TYR A 331 22.60 14.05 -0.78
C TYR A 331 22.03 13.22 -1.94
N ASN A 332 22.75 12.18 -2.31
CA ASN A 332 22.38 11.27 -3.38
C ASN A 332 21.99 9.91 -2.82
N PHE A 333 21.09 9.25 -3.53
CA PHE A 333 20.68 7.88 -3.26
C PHE A 333 20.66 7.10 -4.56
N VAL A 334 21.17 5.87 -4.52
CA VAL A 334 21.17 4.93 -5.64
C VAL A 334 20.55 3.62 -5.17
N ASP A 335 19.70 3.05 -6.01
CA ASP A 335 19.10 1.74 -5.80
C ASP A 335 19.25 0.86 -7.03
N ALA A 336 19.58 -0.40 -6.82
CA ALA A 336 19.58 -1.43 -7.84
C ALA A 336 18.86 -2.66 -7.27
N GLU A 337 17.72 -3.01 -7.85
CA GLU A 337 16.88 -4.09 -7.35
C GLU A 337 16.60 -5.14 -8.42
N LEU A 338 16.89 -6.39 -8.10
CA LEU A 338 16.56 -7.56 -8.92
C LEU A 338 15.33 -8.25 -8.36
N ASP A 339 14.26 -8.28 -9.15
CA ASP A 339 12.98 -8.86 -8.80
C ASP A 339 12.72 -10.13 -9.60
N PHE A 340 12.28 -11.18 -8.92
CA PHE A 340 11.86 -12.42 -9.57
C PHE A 340 10.52 -12.91 -9.01
N ARG A 341 9.71 -13.55 -9.88
CA ARG A 341 8.38 -14.11 -9.59
C ARG A 341 8.31 -15.58 -9.93
N PHE A 342 7.54 -16.33 -9.18
CA PHE A 342 7.27 -17.75 -9.41
C PHE A 342 5.83 -18.13 -9.08
#